data_ff664f52a78af680274934b0a728869f
#
_entry.id   ff664f52a78af680274934b0a728869f
#
_cell.length_a   1.000
_cell.length_b   1.000
_cell.length_c   1.000
_cell.angle_alpha   90.00
_cell.angle_beta   90.00
_cell.angle_gamma   90.00
#
_symmetry.space_group_name_H-M   'P 1'
#
loop_
_entity.id
_entity.type
_entity.pdbx_description
1 polymer ?
#
loop_
_entity_poly.entity_id
_entity_poly.type
_entity_poly.pdbx_seq_one_letter_code
_entity_poly.pdbx_strand_id
1 'polypeptide(L)' 'MTNVQDLFPVNVAESELEDYSVTDAGWYAVDDAEKIVLGPFVSLEECERAIRERSRPPV' A
#
# COMPACT_ATOMS: atom_id res chain seq x y z
N MET A 1 20.54 -11.36 -5.96
CA MET A 1 19.76 -10.22 -6.42
C MET A 1 18.46 -10.13 -5.65
N THR A 2 18.24 -9.00 -5.11
CA THR A 2 17.05 -8.88 -4.28
C THR A 2 15.86 -8.51 -5.11
N ASN A 3 14.75 -9.17 -4.84
CA ASN A 3 13.51 -8.89 -5.51
C ASN A 3 12.48 -8.35 -4.55
N VAL A 4 12.96 -7.81 -3.46
CA VAL A 4 12.05 -7.24 -2.49
C VAL A 4 11.45 -6.00 -3.10
N GLN A 5 10.14 -6.02 -3.18
CA GLN A 5 9.40 -4.90 -3.69
C GLN A 5 9.18 -3.92 -2.55
N ASP A 6 9.71 -2.72 -2.70
CA ASP A 6 9.53 -1.71 -1.67
C ASP A 6 8.15 -1.12 -1.81
N LEU A 7 7.36 -1.27 -0.77
CA LEU A 7 6.03 -0.71 -0.72
C LEU A 7 5.98 0.43 0.29
N PHE A 8 5.17 1.41 0.00
CA PHE A 8 5.05 2.61 0.83
C PHE A 8 3.60 2.83 1.21
N PRO A 9 3.33 3.21 2.45
CA PRO A 9 1.96 3.52 2.84
C PRO A 9 1.57 4.90 2.36
N VAL A 10 0.38 5.00 1.81
CA VAL A 10 -0.16 6.26 1.31
C VAL A 10 -1.58 6.41 1.81
N ASN A 11 -1.89 7.58 2.35
CA ASN A 11 -3.26 7.89 2.76
C ASN A 11 -3.97 8.53 1.58
N VAL A 12 -5.02 7.87 1.11
CA VAL A 12 -5.79 8.36 -0.02
C VAL A 12 -7.08 8.95 0.50
N ALA A 13 -7.23 10.25 0.34
CA ALA A 13 -8.44 10.95 0.76
C ALA A 13 -9.51 10.79 -0.33
N GLU A 14 -10.75 11.11 0.06
CA GLU A 14 -11.84 11.00 -0.91
C GLU A 14 -11.63 11.86 -2.15
N SER A 15 -10.97 12.99 -1.98
CA SER A 15 -10.70 13.87 -3.12
C SER A 15 -9.62 13.32 -4.03
N GLU A 16 -8.91 12.28 -3.59
CA GLU A 16 -7.81 11.72 -4.35
C GLU A 16 -8.13 10.36 -4.96
N LEU A 17 -9.36 9.90 -4.81
CA LEU A 17 -9.71 8.56 -5.28
C LEU A 17 -9.44 8.40 -6.77
N GLU A 18 -9.74 9.41 -7.55
CA GLU A 18 -9.55 9.32 -8.99
C GLU A 18 -8.08 9.25 -9.36
N ASP A 19 -7.25 9.94 -8.58
CA ASP A 19 -5.82 9.95 -8.88
C ASP A 19 -5.21 8.57 -8.73
N TYR A 20 -5.77 7.77 -7.84
CA TYR A 20 -5.25 6.42 -7.59
C TYR A 20 -6.13 5.34 -8.19
N SER A 21 -7.21 5.73 -8.85
CA SER A 21 -8.13 4.77 -9.49
C SER A 21 -8.70 3.78 -8.49
N VAL A 22 -9.03 4.27 -7.31
CA VAL A 22 -9.65 3.44 -6.28
C VAL A 22 -11.02 4.00 -5.95
N THR A 23 -11.85 3.19 -5.29
CA THR A 23 -13.22 3.56 -4.98
C THR A 23 -13.42 3.96 -3.53
N ASP A 24 -12.49 3.63 -2.65
CA ASP A 24 -12.64 3.88 -1.22
C ASP A 24 -11.43 4.62 -0.69
N ALA A 25 -11.67 5.58 0.18
CA ALA A 25 -10.61 6.27 0.88
C ALA A 25 -10.00 5.34 1.92
N GLY A 26 -8.74 5.54 2.24
CA GLY A 26 -8.07 4.74 3.25
C GLY A 26 -6.58 4.71 3.02
N TRP A 27 -5.93 3.78 3.71
CA TRP A 27 -4.49 3.60 3.57
C TRP A 27 -4.23 2.50 2.55
N TYR A 28 -3.30 2.78 1.67
CA TYR A 28 -2.93 1.85 0.60
C TYR A 28 -1.43 1.66 0.59
N ALA A 29 -1.00 0.49 0.18
CA ALA A 29 0.42 0.23 -0.06
C ALA A 29 0.65 0.35 -1.55
N VAL A 30 1.62 1.20 -1.92
CA VAL A 30 1.92 1.44 -3.32
C VAL A 30 3.37 1.09 -3.58
N ASP A 31 3.69 0.74 -4.81
CA ASP A 31 5.06 0.46 -5.20
C ASP A 31 5.73 1.76 -5.64
N ASP A 32 6.98 1.65 -6.09
CA ASP A 32 7.72 2.85 -6.46
C ASP A 32 7.23 3.46 -7.77
N ALA A 33 6.34 2.78 -8.47
CA ALA A 33 5.66 3.37 -9.62
C ALA A 33 4.33 4.00 -9.21
N GLU A 34 4.07 4.05 -7.90
CA GLU A 34 2.85 4.64 -7.33
C GLU A 34 1.60 3.88 -7.72
N LYS A 35 1.74 2.60 -7.96
CA LYS A 35 0.59 1.75 -8.24
C LYS A 35 0.12 1.09 -6.96
N ILE A 36 -1.21 1.01 -6.82
CA ILE A 36 -1.81 0.38 -5.65
C ILE A 36 -1.53 -1.11 -5.69
N VAL A 37 -0.98 -1.61 -4.60
CA VAL A 37 -0.68 -3.03 -4.46
C VAL A 37 -1.60 -3.68 -3.44
N LEU A 38 -1.79 -3.02 -2.30
CA LEU A 38 -2.61 -3.53 -1.21
C LEU A 38 -3.52 -2.43 -0.69
N GLY A 39 -4.62 -2.82 -0.11
CA GLY A 39 -5.53 -1.89 0.52
C GLY A 39 -6.95 -2.12 0.09
N PRO A 40 -7.87 -1.34 0.62
CA PRO A 40 -7.67 -0.27 1.61
C PRO A 40 -7.55 -0.81 3.03
N PHE A 41 -6.76 -0.13 3.84
CA PHE A 41 -6.60 -0.44 5.26
C PHE A 41 -7.21 0.69 6.08
N VAL A 42 -7.63 0.36 7.29
CA VAL A 42 -8.29 1.34 8.14
C VAL A 42 -7.30 2.24 8.88
N SER A 43 -6.05 1.83 8.95
CA SER A 43 -5.06 2.62 9.67
C SER A 43 -3.68 2.41 9.07
N LEU A 44 -2.78 3.35 9.39
CA LEU A 44 -1.40 3.25 8.96
C LEU A 44 -0.76 1.99 9.52
N GLU A 45 -1.09 1.63 10.76
CA GLU A 45 -0.50 0.46 11.38
C GLU A 45 -0.83 -0.81 10.61
N GLU A 46 -2.08 -0.92 10.17
CA GLU A 46 -2.47 -2.10 9.41
C GLU A 46 -1.77 -2.15 8.07
N CYS A 47 -1.64 -0.98 7.45
CA CYS A 47 -0.96 -0.90 6.17
C CYS A 47 0.51 -1.30 6.31
N GLU A 48 1.16 -0.79 7.33
CA GLU A 48 2.57 -1.12 7.55
C GLU A 48 2.77 -2.58 7.89
N ARG A 49 1.84 -3.14 8.65
CA ARG A 49 1.92 -4.56 8.97
C ARG A 49 1.81 -5.40 7.71
N ALA A 50 0.87 -5.05 6.84
CA ALA A 50 0.69 -5.79 5.60
C ALA A 50 1.93 -5.69 4.71
N ILE A 51 2.54 -4.51 4.67
CA ILE A 51 3.76 -4.32 3.89
C ILE A 51 4.87 -5.21 4.43
N ARG A 52 5.02 -5.23 5.75
CA ARG A 52 6.06 -6.04 6.38
C ARG A 52 5.85 -7.52 6.11
N GLU A 53 4.61 -7.97 6.23
CA GLU A 53 4.34 -9.39 6.01
C GLU A 53 4.58 -9.78 4.57
N ARG A 54 4.26 -8.88 3.66
CA ARG A 54 4.47 -9.16 2.25
C ARG A 54 5.95 -9.19 1.91
N SER A 55 6.74 -8.39 2.61
CA SER A 55 8.18 -8.31 2.36
C SER A 55 8.95 -9.41 3.07
N ARG A 56 8.30 -10.16 3.96
CA ARG A 56 8.98 -11.16 4.74
C ARG A 56 9.47 -12.28 3.82
N PRO A 57 10.72 -12.69 3.93
CA PRO A 57 11.21 -13.79 3.12
C PRO A 57 10.54 -15.09 3.56
N PRO A 58 10.34 -16.00 2.63
CA PRO A 58 9.79 -17.31 2.99
C PRO A 58 10.78 -18.07 3.85
N VAL A 59 10.26 -18.85 4.76
CA VAL A 59 11.09 -19.62 5.69
C VAL A 59 11.26 -21.03 5.17
#